data_118773f36344b89a82b1e5be7fe8a1f1
#
_entry.id   118773f36344b89a82b1e5be7fe8a1f1
#
_cell.length_a   1.000
_cell.length_b   1.000
_cell.length_c   1.000
_cell.angle_alpha   90.00
_cell.angle_beta   90.00
_cell.angle_gamma   90.00
#
_symmetry.space_group_name_H-M   'P 1'
#
loop_
_entity.id
_entity.type
_entity.pdbx_description
1 polymer ?
#
loop_
_entity_poly.entity_id
_entity_poly.type
_entity_poly.pdbx_seq_one_letter_code
_entity_poly.pdbx_strand_id
1 'polypeptide(L)' 'TMVEKLTQALIDLQTQVAFMEDTLDKLDNIVTEQSQLIADQQRQLQLLYQKLETQTQGSQIQPFDLLSDKPPHY' A
#
# COMPACT_ATOMS: atom_id res chain seq x y z
N THR A 1 18.50 16.71 43.12
CA THR A 1 17.63 16.01 44.05
C THR A 1 16.79 15.00 43.35
N MET A 2 16.11 14.20 44.09
CA MET A 2 15.23 13.19 43.50
C MET A 2 14.12 13.85 42.70
N VAL A 3 13.59 14.97 43.16
CA VAL A 3 12.51 15.63 42.45
C VAL A 3 13.02 16.11 41.12
N GLU A 4 14.22 16.64 41.06
CA GLU A 4 14.78 17.10 39.80
C GLU A 4 14.95 15.96 38.82
N LYS A 5 15.41 14.80 39.32
CA LYS A 5 15.61 13.66 38.49
C LYS A 5 14.30 13.14 37.94
N LEU A 6 13.28 13.11 38.76
CA LEU A 6 11.95 12.68 38.29
C LEU A 6 11.39 13.64 37.27
N THR A 7 11.57 14.94 37.50
CA THR A 7 11.09 15.92 36.56
C THR A 7 11.78 15.75 35.21
N GLN A 8 13.08 15.53 35.24
CA GLN A 8 13.82 15.35 34.00
C GLN A 8 13.37 14.08 33.28
N ALA A 9 13.13 13.01 34.06
CA ALA A 9 12.66 11.77 33.44
C ALA A 9 11.30 11.97 32.78
N LEU A 10 10.42 12.74 33.41
CA LEU A 10 9.14 13.03 32.81
C LEU A 10 9.27 13.84 31.53
N ILE A 11 10.15 14.82 31.53
CA ILE A 11 10.37 15.60 30.34
C ILE A 11 10.89 14.71 29.22
N ASP A 12 11.82 13.82 29.54
CA ASP A 12 12.36 12.91 28.55
C ASP A 12 11.28 12.00 27.98
N LEU A 13 10.42 11.49 28.85
CA LEU A 13 9.33 10.64 28.39
C LEU A 13 8.35 11.39 27.53
N GLN A 14 8.03 12.61 27.91
CA GLN A 14 7.12 13.42 27.11
C GLN A 14 7.69 13.68 25.73
N THR A 15 8.98 13.93 25.68
CA THR A 15 9.65 14.14 24.41
C THR A 15 9.58 12.88 23.54
N GLN A 16 9.80 11.73 24.16
CA GLN A 16 9.74 10.47 23.42
C GLN A 16 8.33 10.20 22.90
N VAL A 17 7.33 10.48 23.75
CA VAL A 17 5.95 10.27 23.31
C VAL A 17 5.61 11.18 22.15
N ALA A 18 6.01 12.43 22.22
CA ALA A 18 5.74 13.37 21.14
C ALA A 18 6.39 12.90 19.85
N PHE A 19 7.61 12.40 19.95
CA PHE A 19 8.29 11.88 18.77
C PHE A 19 7.57 10.67 18.20
N MET A 20 7.11 9.78 19.08
CA MET A 20 6.39 8.60 18.64
C MET A 20 5.06 8.96 18.00
N GLU A 21 4.36 9.94 18.56
CA GLU A 21 3.11 10.38 17.98
C GLU A 21 3.32 10.95 16.60
N ASP A 22 4.39 11.72 16.42
CA ASP A 22 4.70 12.27 15.12
C ASP A 22 5.00 11.16 14.12
N THR A 23 5.72 10.17 14.56
CA THR A 23 6.05 9.04 13.72
C THR A 23 4.80 8.27 13.31
N LEU A 24 3.88 8.08 14.25
CA LEU A 24 2.63 7.40 13.96
C LEU A 24 1.81 8.16 12.94
N ASP A 25 1.77 9.48 13.05
CA ASP A 25 1.05 10.28 12.08
C ASP A 25 1.63 10.10 10.69
N LYS A 26 2.95 10.09 10.61
CA LYS A 26 3.60 9.89 9.32
C LYS A 26 3.30 8.52 8.75
N LEU A 27 3.33 7.51 9.61
CA LEU A 27 3.00 6.16 9.16
C LEU A 27 1.56 6.05 8.70
N ASP A 28 0.65 6.71 9.41
CA ASP A 28 -0.74 6.73 8.98
C ASP A 28 -0.87 7.30 7.58
N ASN A 29 -0.18 8.40 7.33
CA ASN A 29 -0.24 9.01 6.01
C ASN A 29 0.31 8.08 4.95
N ILE A 30 1.41 7.40 5.25
CA ILE A 30 2.00 6.47 4.31
C ILE A 30 1.04 5.32 4.02
N VAL A 31 0.43 4.78 5.05
CA VAL A 31 -0.50 3.69 4.86
C VAL A 31 -1.69 4.12 4.01
N THR A 32 -2.20 5.31 4.27
CA THR A 32 -3.30 5.84 3.49
C THR A 32 -2.92 6.00 2.02
N GLU A 33 -1.75 6.56 1.77
CA GLU A 33 -1.28 6.73 0.41
C GLU A 33 -1.10 5.41 -0.29
N GLN A 34 -0.53 4.44 0.40
CA GLN A 34 -0.32 3.13 -0.18
C GLN A 34 -1.64 2.43 -0.47
N SER A 35 -2.60 2.59 0.41
CA SER A 35 -3.92 1.99 0.18
C SER A 35 -4.58 2.56 -1.06
N GLN A 36 -4.44 3.87 -1.26
CA GLN A 36 -5.00 4.48 -2.45
C GLN A 36 -4.28 4.02 -3.70
N LEU A 37 -2.97 3.89 -3.61
CA LEU A 37 -2.20 3.44 -4.75
C LEU A 37 -2.60 2.02 -5.14
N ILE A 38 -2.79 1.17 -4.16
CA ILE A 38 -3.20 -0.19 -4.42
C ILE A 38 -4.58 -0.22 -5.07
N ALA A 39 -5.50 0.59 -4.57
CA ALA A 39 -6.83 0.65 -5.15
C ALA A 39 -6.79 1.14 -6.60
N ASP A 40 -5.94 2.12 -6.86
CA ASP A 40 -5.79 2.62 -8.22
C ASP A 40 -5.21 1.56 -9.13
N GLN A 41 -4.23 0.83 -8.64
CA GLN A 41 -3.63 -0.24 -9.44
C GLN A 41 -4.64 -1.33 -9.74
N GLN A 42 -5.46 -1.67 -8.76
CA GLN A 42 -6.48 -2.68 -8.99
C GLN A 42 -7.47 -2.22 -10.05
N ARG A 43 -7.84 -0.96 -10.01
CA ARG A 43 -8.74 -0.43 -11.03
C ARG A 43 -8.11 -0.47 -12.40
N GLN A 44 -6.84 -0.11 -12.48
CA GLN A 44 -6.14 -0.14 -13.75
C GLN A 44 -6.05 -1.56 -14.29
N LEU A 45 -5.78 -2.51 -13.41
CA LEU A 45 -5.72 -3.90 -13.83
C LEU A 45 -7.07 -4.39 -14.34
N GLN A 46 -8.13 -3.99 -13.67
CA GLN A 46 -9.45 -4.37 -14.13
C GLN A 46 -9.74 -3.81 -15.51
N LEU A 47 -9.41 -2.55 -15.71
CA LEU A 47 -9.65 -1.94 -17.00
C LEU A 47 -8.83 -2.61 -18.08
N LEU A 48 -7.61 -2.93 -17.75
CA LEU A 48 -6.74 -3.59 -18.71
C LEU A 48 -7.28 -4.98 -19.06
N TYR A 49 -7.74 -5.68 -18.07
CA TYR A 49 -8.28 -7.00 -18.28
C TYR A 49 -9.52 -6.94 -19.17
N GLN A 50 -10.39 -5.98 -18.89
CA GLN A 50 -11.59 -5.81 -19.71
C GLN A 50 -11.24 -5.47 -21.15
N LYS A 51 -10.21 -4.67 -21.32
CA LYS A 51 -9.80 -4.31 -22.64
C LYS A 51 -9.27 -5.51 -23.40
N LEU A 52 -8.52 -6.34 -22.73
CA LEU A 52 -8.02 -7.55 -23.34
C LEU A 52 -9.16 -8.48 -23.74
N GLU A 53 -10.12 -8.62 -22.88
CA GLU A 53 -11.27 -9.46 -23.22
C GLU A 53 -11.99 -8.94 -24.45
N THR A 54 -12.19 -7.65 -24.51
CA THR A 54 -12.87 -7.07 -25.62
C THR A 54 -12.10 -7.28 -26.92
N GLN A 55 -10.81 -7.07 -26.86
CA GLN A 55 -10.00 -7.25 -28.04
C GLN A 55 -9.99 -8.69 -28.48
N THR A 56 -9.89 -9.58 -27.52
CA THR A 56 -9.88 -10.99 -27.84
C THR A 56 -11.17 -11.42 -28.52
N GLN A 57 -12.28 -10.97 -28.00
CA GLN A 57 -13.54 -11.32 -28.59
C GLN A 57 -13.68 -10.73 -29.98
N GLY A 58 -13.22 -9.51 -30.12
CA GLY A 58 -13.34 -8.86 -31.41
C GLY A 58 -12.44 -9.46 -32.48
N SER A 59 -11.29 -9.93 -32.09
CA SER A 59 -10.34 -10.46 -33.06
C SER A 59 -10.48 -11.95 -33.24
N GLN A 60 -11.19 -12.59 -32.37
CA GLN A 60 -11.34 -14.03 -32.45
C GLN A 60 -10.04 -14.75 -32.36
N ILE A 61 -9.07 -14.11 -31.81
CA ILE A 61 -7.85 -14.77 -31.61
C ILE A 61 -7.89 -15.45 -30.31
N GLN A 62 -7.32 -16.58 -30.26
CA GLN A 62 -7.27 -17.32 -29.05
C GLN A 62 -6.54 -16.56 -28.05
N PRO A 63 -7.06 -16.30 -26.95
CA PRO A 63 -6.42 -15.54 -25.97
C PRO A 63 -5.33 -16.26 -25.38
N PHE A 64 -4.31 -15.57 -25.11
CA PHE A 64 -3.37 -16.01 -24.42
C PHE A 64 -3.71 -15.81 -23.10
N ASP A 65 -3.78 -16.66 -22.29
CA ASP A 65 -4.29 -16.50 -21.11
C ASP A 65 -3.29 -16.20 -20.18
N LEU A 66 -3.03 -15.01 -19.93
CA LEU A 66 -2.05 -14.60 -18.98
C LEU A 66 -2.31 -15.09 -17.62
N LEU A 67 -3.55 -15.24 -17.33
CA LEU A 67 -3.86 -15.61 -16.01
C LEU A 67 -3.96 -17.04 -15.81
N SER A 68 -4.47 -17.70 -16.73
CA SER A 68 -4.61 -19.06 -16.51
C SER A 68 -3.64 -19.84 -17.21
N ASP A 69 -2.85 -19.29 -17.83
CA ASP A 69 -2.01 -19.91 -18.53
C ASP A 69 -1.10 -20.56 -17.94
N LYS A 70 -1.04 -21.34 -18.07
CA LYS A 70 -0.27 -21.97 -17.64
C LYS A 70 0.71 -21.91 -18.36
N PRO A 71 1.45 -21.82 -18.08
CA PRO A 71 2.44 -21.59 -18.51
C PRO A 71 2.81 -22.33 -19.28
N PRO A 72 2.98 -22.18 -19.78
CA PRO A 72 3.32 -22.65 -20.49
C PRO A 72 4.01 -23.51 -20.44
N HIS A 73 3.92 -23.73 -20.52
CA HIS A 73 4.37 -24.52 -20.53
C HIS A 73 5.31 -24.50 -21.11
N TYR A 74 5.60 -24.23 -21.01
CA TYR A 74 6.51 -24.24 -21.44
C TYR A 74 7.12 -24.39 -21.14
#